data_09c74af62c6ab5ccde19cd41f449a898
#
_entry.id   09c74af62c6ab5ccde19cd41f449a898
#
_cell.length_a   1.000
_cell.length_b   1.000
_cell.length_c   1.000
_cell.angle_alpha   90.00
_cell.angle_beta   90.00
_cell.angle_gamma   90.00
#
_symmetry.space_group_name_H-M   'P 1'
#
loop_
_entity.id
_entity.type
_entity.pdbx_description
1 polymer ?
#
loop_
_entity_poly.entity_id
_entity_poly.type
_entity_poly.pdbx_seq_one_letter_code
_entity_poly.pdbx_strand_id
1 'polypeptide(L)'
;MKAKEIRASAREALKGNWGIACIAGLVASLFGAVGGYPSFEFDMESDVPPIDLHNPVIDWEAMAPVIIGMIVGFVVAFAFVLILGSVVGVGYAEFNVDLVPGNKPKLRSLFSKFGITGTAVGANLLIALRVFVGMIFFIIPGIIAMYKYSMTSHVLADDPTLTAREALRRSKEIMKGNKWRFFCLTLSFIGWNMLVILTLGIAAIWVVPYEQAAIAAFYREIA
;
A
#
# COMPACT_ATOMS: atom_id res chain seq x y z
N MET A 1 18.36 16.29 -4.06
CA MET A 1 18.60 16.21 -2.58
C MET A 1 19.17 14.85 -2.21
N LYS A 2 19.96 14.76 -1.13
CA LYS A 2 20.42 13.48 -0.58
C LYS A 2 19.32 12.88 0.30
N ALA A 3 19.25 11.54 0.45
CA ALA A 3 18.23 10.86 1.27
C ALA A 3 18.13 11.43 2.71
N LYS A 4 19.24 11.91 3.27
CA LYS A 4 19.28 12.57 4.59
C LYS A 4 18.47 13.88 4.62
N GLU A 5 18.52 14.67 3.56
CA GLU A 5 17.79 15.94 3.43
C GLU A 5 16.29 15.71 3.27
N ILE A 6 15.90 14.71 2.45
CA ILE A 6 14.50 14.32 2.27
C ILE A 6 13.88 13.84 3.59
N ARG A 7 14.62 13.03 4.37
CA ARG A 7 14.16 12.60 5.70
C ARG A 7 14.07 13.75 6.70
N ALA A 8 14.94 14.73 6.60
CA ALA A 8 14.86 15.94 7.43
C ALA A 8 13.60 16.75 7.10
N SER A 9 13.32 16.98 5.83
CA SER A 9 12.12 17.65 5.34
C SER A 9 10.84 16.92 5.77
N ALA A 10 10.81 15.59 5.68
CA ALA A 10 9.67 14.78 6.14
C ALA A 10 9.42 14.93 7.65
N ARG A 11 10.49 14.94 8.48
CA ARG A 11 10.36 15.16 9.92
C ARG A 11 9.86 16.57 10.25
N GLU A 12 10.29 17.55 9.47
CA GLU A 12 9.86 18.94 9.65
C GLU A 12 8.37 19.10 9.28
N ALA A 13 7.92 18.49 8.19
CA ALA A 13 6.52 18.46 7.77
C ALA A 13 5.60 17.78 8.81
N LEU A 14 6.09 16.73 9.47
CA LEU A 14 5.35 16.03 10.54
C LEU A 14 5.34 16.81 11.86
N LYS A 15 6.20 17.82 12.04
CA LYS A 15 6.31 18.57 13.28
C LYS A 15 5.01 19.32 13.58
N GLY A 16 4.36 18.97 14.67
CA GLY A 16 3.03 19.47 15.07
C GLY A 16 1.83 18.72 14.47
N ASN A 17 2.04 17.81 13.52
CA ASN A 17 0.98 17.03 12.85
C ASN A 17 1.09 15.51 13.07
N TRP A 18 2.00 15.06 13.97
CA TRP A 18 2.24 13.63 14.22
C TRP A 18 0.98 12.84 14.56
N GLY A 19 0.12 13.39 15.44
CA GLY A 19 -1.11 12.72 15.87
C GLY A 19 -2.03 12.40 14.68
N ILE A 20 -2.26 13.40 13.82
CA ILE A 20 -3.13 13.25 12.63
C ILE A 20 -2.48 12.30 11.62
N ALA A 21 -1.16 12.39 11.42
CA ALA A 21 -0.42 11.52 10.50
C ALA A 21 -0.43 10.05 10.98
N CYS A 22 -0.29 9.80 12.28
CA CYS A 22 -0.38 8.46 12.86
C CYS A 22 -1.79 7.87 12.70
N ILE A 23 -2.85 8.64 12.97
CA ILE A 23 -4.23 8.19 12.78
C ILE A 23 -4.49 7.91 11.29
N ALA A 24 -4.05 8.80 10.40
CA ALA A 24 -4.19 8.61 8.96
C ALA A 24 -3.48 7.35 8.47
N GLY A 25 -2.25 7.11 8.95
CA GLY A 25 -1.47 5.91 8.64
C GLY A 25 -2.13 4.64 9.15
N LEU A 26 -2.70 4.68 10.36
CA LEU A 26 -3.39 3.56 10.97
C LEU A 26 -4.69 3.23 10.22
N VAL A 27 -5.48 4.24 9.86
CA VAL A 27 -6.67 4.06 9.01
C VAL A 27 -6.28 3.51 7.64
N ALA A 28 -5.25 4.06 6.99
CA ALA A 28 -4.78 3.60 5.70
C ALA A 28 -4.28 2.15 5.73
N SER A 29 -3.56 1.74 6.80
CA SER A 29 -3.10 0.36 6.96
C SER A 29 -4.24 -0.62 7.21
N LEU A 30 -5.29 -0.21 7.93
CA LEU A 30 -6.49 -1.01 8.19
C LEU A 30 -7.23 -1.35 6.89
N PHE A 31 -7.16 -0.47 5.90
CA PHE A 31 -7.72 -0.70 4.55
C PHE A 31 -6.70 -1.29 3.56
N GLY A 32 -5.53 -1.75 4.02
CA GLY A 32 -4.51 -2.35 3.16
C GLY A 32 -3.81 -1.38 2.21
N ALA A 33 -3.99 -0.07 2.38
CA ALA A 33 -3.40 0.97 1.53
C ALA A 33 -1.88 1.15 1.76
N VAL A 34 -1.38 0.71 2.90
CA VAL A 34 0.04 0.72 3.25
C VAL A 34 0.42 -0.71 3.62
N GLY A 35 1.16 -1.36 2.76
CA GLY A 35 1.79 -2.70 2.78
C GLY A 35 1.78 -3.63 4.01
N GLY A 36 0.81 -3.49 4.90
CA GLY A 36 0.56 -4.40 6.01
C GLY A 36 -0.79 -5.08 5.78
N TYR A 37 -0.78 -6.35 5.52
CA TYR A 37 -2.01 -7.13 5.51
C TYR A 37 -2.58 -7.12 6.92
N PRO A 38 -3.85 -6.68 7.15
CA PRO A 38 -4.49 -6.91 8.42
C PRO A 38 -4.61 -8.42 8.61
N SER A 39 -3.98 -8.94 9.64
CA SER A 39 -4.23 -10.31 10.10
C SER A 39 -5.62 -10.29 10.71
N PHE A 40 -6.64 -10.55 9.93
CA PHE A 40 -7.94 -10.89 10.46
C PHE A 40 -7.85 -12.35 10.92
N GLU A 41 -7.68 -12.56 12.21
CA GLU A 41 -8.04 -13.84 12.81
C GLU A 41 -9.56 -13.96 12.70
N PHE A 42 -10.01 -14.66 11.69
CA PHE A 42 -11.36 -15.17 11.64
C PHE A 42 -11.41 -16.38 12.60
N ASP A 43 -11.94 -16.18 13.79
CA ASP A 43 -12.45 -17.29 14.59
C ASP A 43 -13.66 -17.87 13.82
N MET A 44 -13.35 -18.73 12.87
CA MET A 44 -14.36 -19.61 12.32
C MET A 44 -14.53 -20.74 13.32
N GLU A 45 -15.51 -20.59 14.20
CA GLU A 45 -16.14 -21.74 14.87
C GLU A 45 -16.84 -22.54 13.76
N SER A 46 -16.01 -23.30 13.04
CA SER A 46 -16.49 -24.16 11.97
C SER A 46 -16.93 -25.45 12.60
N ASP A 47 -18.22 -25.82 12.41
CA ASP A 47 -18.69 -27.18 12.50
C ASP A 47 -17.97 -28.05 11.44
N VAL A 48 -16.63 -28.15 11.55
CA VAL A 48 -15.88 -29.13 10.78
C VAL A 48 -16.13 -30.47 11.46
N PRO A 49 -16.74 -31.43 10.79
CA PRO A 49 -16.94 -32.77 11.39
C PRO A 49 -15.59 -33.32 11.81
N PRO A 50 -15.48 -33.98 12.98
CA PRO A 50 -14.21 -34.47 13.47
C PRO A 50 -13.60 -35.41 12.43
N ILE A 51 -12.32 -35.11 12.05
CA ILE A 51 -11.58 -35.95 11.13
C ILE A 51 -11.33 -37.29 11.84
N ASP A 52 -11.97 -38.35 11.38
CA ASP A 52 -11.72 -39.71 11.86
C ASP A 52 -10.34 -40.16 11.38
N LEU A 53 -9.33 -39.98 12.25
CA LEU A 53 -7.94 -40.34 11.97
C LEU A 53 -7.73 -41.87 11.75
N HIS A 54 -8.75 -42.70 12.05
CA HIS A 54 -8.71 -44.16 11.85
C HIS A 54 -9.09 -44.59 10.44
N ASN A 55 -9.83 -43.71 9.73
CA ASN A 55 -10.21 -43.98 8.36
C ASN A 55 -10.15 -42.66 7.54
N PRO A 56 -8.98 -42.31 7.01
CA PRO A 56 -8.74 -41.05 6.32
C PRO A 56 -9.34 -41.03 4.90
N VAL A 57 -10.56 -41.54 4.73
CA VAL A 57 -11.33 -41.30 3.52
C VAL A 57 -11.81 -39.85 3.60
N ILE A 58 -11.13 -38.98 2.93
CA ILE A 58 -11.53 -37.57 2.79
C ILE A 58 -12.86 -37.59 2.05
N ASP A 59 -13.94 -37.32 2.77
CA ASP A 59 -15.27 -37.16 2.16
C ASP A 59 -15.30 -35.81 1.42
N TRP A 60 -14.99 -35.86 0.14
CA TRP A 60 -14.96 -34.68 -0.73
C TRP A 60 -16.36 -34.05 -0.90
N GLU A 61 -17.42 -34.83 -0.81
CA GLU A 61 -18.79 -34.32 -0.92
C GLU A 61 -19.16 -33.48 0.32
N ALA A 62 -18.74 -33.90 1.50
CA ALA A 62 -18.94 -33.15 2.73
C ALA A 62 -18.02 -31.91 2.83
N MET A 63 -16.79 -32.01 2.35
CA MET A 63 -15.82 -30.91 2.43
C MET A 63 -15.98 -29.86 1.32
N ALA A 64 -16.52 -30.22 0.15
CA ALA A 64 -16.65 -29.32 -0.99
C ALA A 64 -17.42 -28.02 -0.66
N PRO A 65 -18.58 -28.02 0.01
CA PRO A 65 -19.31 -26.78 0.34
C PRO A 65 -18.51 -25.87 1.29
N VAL A 66 -17.77 -26.44 2.25
CA VAL A 66 -16.92 -25.69 3.18
C VAL A 66 -15.77 -25.02 2.42
N ILE A 67 -15.07 -25.78 1.57
CA ILE A 67 -13.97 -25.25 0.74
C ILE A 67 -14.48 -24.15 -0.21
N ILE A 68 -15.62 -24.37 -0.86
CA ILE A 68 -16.22 -23.37 -1.74
C ILE A 68 -16.59 -22.12 -0.95
N GLY A 69 -17.20 -22.26 0.23
CA GLY A 69 -17.55 -21.16 1.11
C GLY A 69 -16.32 -20.35 1.53
N MET A 70 -15.22 -21.03 1.90
CA MET A 70 -13.92 -20.38 2.22
C MET A 70 -13.35 -19.64 1.03
N ILE A 71 -13.35 -20.24 -0.16
CA ILE A 71 -12.85 -19.59 -1.38
C ILE A 71 -13.70 -18.36 -1.73
N VAL A 72 -15.01 -18.47 -1.69
CA VAL A 72 -15.91 -17.34 -1.96
C VAL A 72 -15.72 -16.23 -0.93
N GLY A 73 -15.66 -16.56 0.35
CA GLY A 73 -15.39 -15.60 1.43
C GLY A 73 -14.04 -14.89 1.24
N PHE A 74 -13.00 -15.64 0.91
CA PHE A 74 -11.68 -15.08 0.63
C PHE A 74 -11.69 -14.14 -0.59
N VAL A 75 -12.35 -14.55 -1.69
CA VAL A 75 -12.45 -13.70 -2.90
C VAL A 75 -13.20 -12.41 -2.62
N VAL A 76 -14.30 -12.48 -1.86
CA VAL A 76 -15.10 -11.29 -1.48
C VAL A 76 -14.28 -10.36 -0.58
N ALA A 77 -13.65 -10.90 0.45
CA ALA A 77 -12.79 -10.12 1.36
C ALA A 77 -11.61 -9.49 0.61
N PHE A 78 -10.96 -10.26 -0.26
CA PHE A 78 -9.86 -9.77 -1.09
C PHE A 78 -10.29 -8.65 -2.05
N ALA A 79 -11.44 -8.80 -2.71
CA ALA A 79 -12.00 -7.75 -3.57
C ALA A 79 -12.32 -6.48 -2.78
N PHE A 80 -12.88 -6.61 -1.58
CA PHE A 80 -13.19 -5.50 -0.70
C PHE A 80 -11.92 -4.73 -0.29
N VAL A 81 -10.89 -5.45 0.17
CA VAL A 81 -9.58 -4.86 0.53
C VAL A 81 -8.92 -4.21 -0.68
N LEU A 82 -8.97 -4.82 -1.86
CA LEU A 82 -8.45 -4.26 -3.10
C LEU A 82 -9.12 -2.92 -3.47
N ILE A 83 -10.43 -2.87 -3.40
CA ILE A 83 -11.20 -1.67 -3.77
C ILE A 83 -10.93 -0.55 -2.78
N LEU A 84 -11.14 -0.81 -1.48
CA LEU A 84 -10.95 0.21 -0.44
C LEU A 84 -9.49 0.62 -0.31
N GLY A 85 -8.57 -0.34 -0.31
CA GLY A 85 -7.13 -0.09 -0.23
C GLY A 85 -6.62 0.78 -1.37
N SER A 86 -7.13 0.57 -2.59
CA SER A 86 -6.76 1.38 -3.75
C SER A 86 -7.19 2.84 -3.59
N VAL A 87 -8.42 3.09 -3.15
CA VAL A 87 -8.95 4.46 -2.98
C VAL A 87 -8.29 5.16 -1.81
N VAL A 88 -8.24 4.49 -0.66
CA VAL A 88 -7.60 5.05 0.54
C VAL A 88 -6.10 5.28 0.31
N GLY A 89 -5.45 4.43 -0.50
CA GLY A 89 -4.05 4.61 -0.89
C GLY A 89 -3.79 5.90 -1.66
N VAL A 90 -4.67 6.26 -2.60
CA VAL A 90 -4.59 7.54 -3.31
C VAL A 90 -4.91 8.72 -2.38
N GLY A 91 -5.93 8.59 -1.53
CA GLY A 91 -6.26 9.62 -0.53
C GLY A 91 -5.14 9.82 0.49
N TYR A 92 -4.45 8.76 0.89
CA TYR A 92 -3.29 8.83 1.78
C TYR A 92 -2.06 9.45 1.10
N ALA A 93 -1.88 9.20 -0.20
CA ALA A 93 -0.87 9.90 -0.98
C ALA A 93 -1.16 11.40 -1.03
N GLU A 94 -2.41 11.83 -1.28
CA GLU A 94 -2.84 13.23 -1.22
C GLU A 94 -2.56 13.86 0.15
N PHE A 95 -2.97 13.17 1.22
CA PHE A 95 -2.71 13.61 2.58
C PHE A 95 -1.22 13.92 2.83
N ASN A 96 -0.33 13.02 2.40
CA ASN A 96 1.11 13.18 2.60
C ASN A 96 1.70 14.26 1.66
N VAL A 97 1.20 14.39 0.44
CA VAL A 97 1.61 15.42 -0.52
C VAL A 97 1.25 16.82 0.00
N ASP A 98 0.08 16.98 0.64
CA ASP A 98 -0.34 18.22 1.28
C ASP A 98 0.41 18.52 2.58
N LEU A 99 0.85 17.49 3.29
CA LEU A 99 1.60 17.64 4.54
C LEU A 99 2.99 18.26 4.31
N VAL A 100 3.67 17.90 3.20
CA VAL A 100 5.05 18.31 2.91
C VAL A 100 5.24 19.84 2.86
N PRO A 101 4.35 20.64 2.22
CA PRO A 101 4.48 22.10 2.22
C PRO A 101 4.07 22.76 3.55
N GLY A 102 3.81 21.99 4.62
CA GLY A 102 3.43 22.51 5.94
C GLY A 102 1.94 22.79 6.11
N ASN A 103 1.10 22.38 5.17
CA ASN A 103 -0.34 22.45 5.31
C ASN A 103 -0.83 21.52 6.43
N LYS A 104 -2.03 21.76 6.93
CA LYS A 104 -2.70 20.90 7.91
C LYS A 104 -3.78 20.06 7.20
N PRO A 105 -3.40 18.93 6.59
CA PRO A 105 -4.38 18.09 5.88
C PRO A 105 -5.39 17.53 6.87
N LYS A 106 -6.64 17.39 6.42
CA LYS A 106 -7.72 16.80 7.21
C LYS A 106 -7.82 15.31 6.95
N LEU A 107 -8.19 14.52 7.95
CA LEU A 107 -8.44 13.06 7.78
C LEU A 107 -9.48 12.76 6.68
N ARG A 108 -10.37 13.71 6.39
CA ARG A 108 -11.35 13.59 5.31
C ARG A 108 -10.69 13.43 3.93
N SER A 109 -9.46 13.88 3.71
CA SER A 109 -8.76 13.71 2.44
C SER A 109 -8.49 12.25 2.10
N LEU A 110 -8.36 11.35 3.10
CA LEU A 110 -8.24 9.91 2.85
C LEU A 110 -9.42 9.34 2.05
N PHE A 111 -10.60 9.93 2.21
CA PHE A 111 -11.85 9.50 1.59
C PHE A 111 -12.30 10.43 0.44
N SER A 112 -11.48 11.42 0.07
CA SER A 112 -11.82 12.40 -0.98
C SER A 112 -11.87 11.79 -2.38
N LYS A 113 -11.16 10.69 -2.61
CA LYS A 113 -10.93 10.08 -3.93
C LYS A 113 -11.90 8.94 -4.29
N PHE A 114 -13.02 8.80 -3.58
CA PHE A 114 -14.01 7.76 -3.94
C PHE A 114 -14.59 7.94 -5.36
N GLY A 115 -14.61 9.16 -5.89
CA GLY A 115 -15.04 9.41 -7.27
C GLY A 115 -14.17 8.75 -8.34
N ILE A 116 -12.91 8.40 -8.03
CA ILE A 116 -11.98 7.78 -8.98
C ILE A 116 -11.67 6.32 -8.62
N THR A 117 -12.56 5.65 -7.88
CA THR A 117 -12.38 4.25 -7.45
C THR A 117 -11.98 3.33 -8.60
N GLY A 118 -12.69 3.40 -9.72
CA GLY A 118 -12.38 2.57 -10.89
C GLY A 118 -10.98 2.80 -11.44
N THR A 119 -10.54 4.04 -11.49
CA THR A 119 -9.20 4.41 -11.96
C THR A 119 -8.12 3.95 -10.98
N ALA A 120 -8.33 4.12 -9.68
CA ALA A 120 -7.39 3.69 -8.64
C ALA A 120 -7.22 2.16 -8.62
N VAL A 121 -8.34 1.42 -8.65
CA VAL A 121 -8.33 -0.05 -8.73
C VAL A 121 -7.68 -0.53 -10.03
N GLY A 122 -8.06 0.09 -11.16
CA GLY A 122 -7.48 -0.24 -12.47
C GLY A 122 -5.98 0.02 -12.53
N ALA A 123 -5.50 1.10 -11.91
CA ALA A 123 -4.07 1.40 -11.83
C ALA A 123 -3.33 0.33 -11.01
N ASN A 124 -3.84 -0.02 -9.83
CA ASN A 124 -3.23 -1.04 -8.98
C ASN A 124 -3.22 -2.43 -9.64
N LEU A 125 -4.31 -2.81 -10.31
CA LEU A 125 -4.38 -4.06 -11.05
C LEU A 125 -3.38 -4.10 -12.22
N LEU A 126 -3.24 -3.01 -12.97
CA LEU A 126 -2.27 -2.89 -14.05
C LEU A 126 -0.82 -2.92 -13.53
N ILE A 127 -0.56 -2.31 -12.38
CA ILE A 127 0.75 -2.39 -11.72
C ILE A 127 1.04 -3.83 -11.32
N ALA A 128 0.10 -4.47 -10.59
CA ALA A 128 0.23 -5.85 -10.15
C ALA A 128 0.51 -6.80 -11.31
N LEU A 129 -0.26 -6.68 -12.41
CA LEU A 129 -0.06 -7.50 -13.61
C LEU A 129 1.33 -7.29 -14.23
N ARG A 130 1.79 -6.05 -14.35
CA ARG A 130 3.11 -5.75 -14.93
C ARG A 130 4.26 -6.21 -14.06
N VAL A 131 4.13 -6.06 -12.75
CA VAL A 131 5.13 -6.55 -11.77
C VAL A 131 5.16 -8.07 -11.79
N PHE A 132 3.99 -8.73 -11.78
CA PHE A 132 3.86 -10.18 -11.83
C PHE A 132 4.49 -10.78 -13.10
N VAL A 133 4.16 -10.24 -14.28
CA VAL A 133 4.78 -10.64 -15.54
C VAL A 133 6.30 -10.40 -15.49
N GLY A 134 6.74 -9.27 -14.94
CA GLY A 134 8.16 -8.99 -14.76
C GLY A 134 8.87 -10.00 -13.86
N MET A 135 8.21 -10.44 -12.78
CA MET A 135 8.76 -11.44 -11.84
C MET A 135 8.82 -12.86 -12.42
N ILE A 136 7.86 -13.24 -13.27
CA ILE A 136 7.86 -14.55 -13.95
C ILE A 136 9.10 -14.69 -14.85
N PHE A 137 9.45 -13.65 -15.60
CA PHE A 137 10.60 -13.72 -16.49
C PHE A 137 11.93 -13.63 -15.74
N PHE A 138 12.07 -12.71 -14.81
CA PHE A 138 13.21 -12.54 -13.91
C PHE A 138 12.82 -11.65 -12.71
N ILE A 139 13.37 -11.94 -11.54
CA ILE A 139 13.14 -11.13 -10.31
C ILE A 139 13.54 -9.66 -10.52
N ILE A 140 14.67 -9.41 -11.21
CA ILE A 140 15.20 -8.06 -11.45
C ILE A 140 14.24 -7.15 -12.23
N PRO A 141 13.67 -7.56 -13.40
CA PRO A 141 12.67 -6.75 -14.09
C PRO A 141 11.40 -6.47 -13.28
N GLY A 142 10.97 -7.42 -12.43
CA GLY A 142 9.86 -7.23 -11.52
C GLY A 142 10.12 -6.11 -10.50
N ILE A 143 11.29 -6.14 -9.87
CA ILE A 143 11.72 -5.08 -8.94
C ILE A 143 11.80 -3.72 -9.66
N ILE A 144 12.40 -3.67 -10.85
CA ILE A 144 12.47 -2.44 -11.65
C ILE A 144 11.07 -1.92 -11.99
N ALA A 145 10.10 -2.80 -12.26
CA ALA A 145 8.72 -2.43 -12.52
C ALA A 145 8.05 -1.82 -11.28
N MET A 146 8.26 -2.39 -10.08
CA MET A 146 7.77 -1.81 -8.82
C MET A 146 8.24 -0.37 -8.64
N TYR A 147 9.55 -0.12 -8.74
CA TYR A 147 10.10 1.25 -8.63
C TYR A 147 9.59 2.19 -9.71
N LYS A 148 9.36 1.70 -10.92
CA LYS A 148 8.86 2.47 -12.06
C LYS A 148 7.45 3.02 -11.87
N TYR A 149 6.61 2.28 -11.16
CA TYR A 149 5.21 2.61 -10.94
C TYR A 149 4.90 3.05 -9.49
N SER A 150 5.91 3.21 -8.64
CA SER A 150 5.73 3.56 -7.22
C SER A 150 5.04 4.90 -6.98
N MET A 151 5.17 5.86 -7.92
CA MET A 151 4.58 7.19 -7.78
C MET A 151 3.16 7.30 -8.36
N THR A 152 2.56 6.20 -8.83
CA THR A 152 1.24 6.24 -9.49
C THR A 152 0.13 6.79 -8.58
N SER A 153 0.11 6.40 -7.30
CA SER A 153 -0.89 6.91 -6.34
C SER A 153 -0.75 8.41 -6.09
N HIS A 154 0.49 8.93 -6.06
CA HIS A 154 0.77 10.37 -5.90
C HIS A 154 0.36 11.15 -7.14
N VAL A 155 0.60 10.60 -8.33
CA VAL A 155 0.15 11.19 -9.61
C VAL A 155 -1.37 11.28 -9.68
N LEU A 156 -2.10 10.23 -9.26
CA LEU A 156 -3.57 10.23 -9.19
C LEU A 156 -4.11 11.15 -8.08
N ALA A 157 -3.34 11.37 -7.03
CA ALA A 157 -3.69 12.32 -5.98
C ALA A 157 -3.64 13.76 -6.50
N ASP A 158 -2.59 14.10 -7.26
CA ASP A 158 -2.42 15.44 -7.87
C ASP A 158 -3.40 15.69 -9.03
N ASP A 159 -3.59 14.70 -9.91
CA ASP A 159 -4.51 14.81 -11.04
C ASP A 159 -5.49 13.63 -11.10
N PRO A 160 -6.66 13.77 -10.47
CA PRO A 160 -7.69 12.73 -10.45
C PRO A 160 -8.39 12.51 -11.81
N THR A 161 -8.15 13.37 -12.80
CA THR A 161 -8.77 13.26 -14.13
C THR A 161 -8.08 12.25 -15.03
N LEU A 162 -6.85 11.85 -14.68
CA LEU A 162 -6.07 10.90 -15.44
C LEU A 162 -6.69 9.49 -15.43
N THR A 163 -6.61 8.83 -16.56
CA THR A 163 -6.90 7.38 -16.62
C THR A 163 -5.78 6.57 -15.95
N ALA A 164 -6.09 5.33 -15.55
CA ALA A 164 -5.11 4.43 -14.95
C ALA A 164 -3.83 4.28 -15.80
N ARG A 165 -3.98 4.18 -17.13
CA ARG A 165 -2.84 4.04 -18.05
C ARG A 165 -1.99 5.30 -18.14
N GLU A 166 -2.61 6.47 -18.13
CA GLU A 166 -1.93 7.77 -18.14
C GLU A 166 -1.17 7.99 -16.84
N ALA A 167 -1.78 7.69 -15.69
CA ALA A 167 -1.13 7.77 -14.39
C ALA A 167 0.12 6.87 -14.31
N LEU A 168 0.03 5.62 -14.81
CA LEU A 168 1.19 4.74 -14.89
C LEU A 168 2.27 5.27 -15.83
N ARG A 169 1.88 5.85 -16.97
CA ARG A 169 2.82 6.46 -17.92
C ARG A 169 3.53 7.65 -17.27
N ARG A 170 2.78 8.53 -16.60
CA ARG A 170 3.32 9.68 -15.90
C ARG A 170 4.29 9.27 -14.79
N SER A 171 3.90 8.29 -13.94
CA SER A 171 4.79 7.72 -12.93
C SER A 171 6.10 7.19 -13.54
N LYS A 172 6.01 6.47 -14.67
CA LYS A 172 7.19 5.97 -15.39
C LYS A 172 8.10 7.10 -15.86
N GLU A 173 7.54 8.21 -16.36
CA GLU A 173 8.29 9.37 -16.84
C GLU A 173 9.02 10.07 -15.69
N ILE A 174 8.32 10.38 -14.61
CA ILE A 174 8.86 11.00 -13.40
C ILE A 174 9.99 10.15 -12.78
N MET A 175 9.82 8.83 -12.75
CA MET A 175 10.81 7.90 -12.19
C MET A 175 11.99 7.61 -13.12
N LYS A 176 11.98 8.14 -14.36
CA LYS A 176 13.11 8.00 -15.28
C LYS A 176 14.32 8.81 -14.76
N GLY A 177 15.40 8.09 -14.46
CA GLY A 177 16.62 8.68 -13.86
C GLY A 177 16.59 8.73 -12.31
N ASN A 178 15.41 8.65 -11.68
CA ASN A 178 15.24 8.80 -10.23
C ASN A 178 15.12 7.48 -9.45
N LYS A 179 15.07 6.32 -10.14
CA LYS A 179 14.88 5.00 -9.51
C LYS A 179 15.95 4.68 -8.47
N TRP A 180 17.22 4.98 -8.79
CA TRP A 180 18.34 4.74 -7.87
C TRP A 180 18.24 5.63 -6.62
N ARG A 181 17.88 6.89 -6.81
CA ARG A 181 17.66 7.82 -5.68
C ARG A 181 16.54 7.34 -4.77
N PHE A 182 15.44 6.88 -5.35
CA PHE A 182 14.31 6.30 -4.62
C PHE A 182 14.69 4.99 -3.92
N PHE A 183 15.45 4.12 -4.57
CA PHE A 183 16.03 2.93 -3.95
C PHE A 183 16.88 3.26 -2.72
N CYS A 184 17.79 4.24 -2.84
CA CYS A 184 18.60 4.69 -1.71
C CYS A 184 17.76 5.29 -0.59
N LEU A 185 16.67 6.00 -0.91
CA LEU A 185 15.73 6.51 0.08
C LEU A 185 15.08 5.35 0.83
N THR A 186 14.50 4.38 0.13
CA THR A 186 13.87 3.18 0.72
C THR A 186 14.86 2.39 1.56
N LEU A 187 16.08 2.19 1.05
CA LEU A 187 17.14 1.49 1.79
C LEU A 187 17.50 2.21 3.10
N SER A 188 17.39 3.54 3.12
CA SER A 188 17.65 4.33 4.33
C SER A 188 16.65 4.11 5.45
N PHE A 189 15.48 3.52 5.15
CA PHE A 189 14.46 3.14 6.13
C PHE A 189 14.60 1.70 6.62
N ILE A 190 15.54 0.91 6.08
CA ILE A 190 15.69 -0.51 6.45
C ILE A 190 15.94 -0.69 7.95
N GLY A 191 16.73 0.19 8.57
CA GLY A 191 16.96 0.17 10.02
C GLY A 191 15.71 0.46 10.84
N TRP A 192 14.84 1.36 10.36
CA TRP A 192 13.55 1.65 10.97
C TRP A 192 12.57 0.48 10.81
N ASN A 193 12.57 -0.16 9.65
CA ASN A 193 11.75 -1.36 9.41
C ASN A 193 12.22 -2.55 10.24
N MET A 194 13.53 -2.70 10.51
CA MET A 194 14.04 -3.67 11.49
C MET A 194 13.49 -3.40 12.89
N LEU A 195 13.39 -2.12 13.30
CA LEU A 195 12.79 -1.76 14.57
C LEU A 195 11.30 -2.14 14.64
N VAL A 196 10.57 -2.00 13.52
CA VAL A 196 9.16 -2.45 13.44
C VAL A 196 9.06 -3.96 13.71
N ILE A 197 9.93 -4.77 13.10
CA ILE A 197 9.97 -6.22 13.31
C ILE A 197 10.30 -6.55 14.78
N LEU A 198 11.33 -5.93 15.35
CA LEU A 198 11.76 -6.15 16.74
C LEU A 198 10.68 -5.77 17.77
N THR A 199 9.86 -4.78 17.47
CA THR A 199 8.77 -4.32 18.34
C THR A 199 7.43 -4.99 18.05
N LEU A 200 7.42 -6.10 17.29
CA LEU A 200 6.20 -6.81 16.86
C LEU A 200 5.16 -5.86 16.25
N GLY A 201 5.62 -4.89 15.45
CA GLY A 201 4.74 -3.93 14.75
C GLY A 201 4.44 -2.64 15.50
N ILE A 202 4.71 -2.51 16.80
CA ILE A 202 4.37 -1.31 17.58
C ILE A 202 5.04 -0.06 17.00
N ALA A 203 6.31 -0.16 16.56
CA ALA A 203 7.02 0.96 15.97
C ALA A 203 6.43 1.41 14.61
N ALA A 204 5.63 0.59 13.95
CA ALA A 204 4.99 0.94 12.67
C ALA A 204 4.13 2.21 12.77
N ILE A 205 3.51 2.47 13.95
CA ILE A 205 2.68 3.66 14.20
C ILE A 205 3.45 4.96 13.87
N TRP A 206 4.76 4.99 14.12
CA TRP A 206 5.63 6.14 13.85
C TRP A 206 6.41 6.01 12.55
N VAL A 207 6.86 4.80 12.23
CA VAL A 207 7.71 4.54 11.04
C VAL A 207 6.92 4.72 9.76
N VAL A 208 5.70 4.20 9.69
CA VAL A 208 4.85 4.28 8.49
C VAL A 208 4.56 5.73 8.06
N PRO A 209 4.00 6.62 8.91
CA PRO A 209 3.75 7.99 8.49
C PRO A 209 5.03 8.74 8.14
N TYR A 210 6.15 8.43 8.81
CA TYR A 210 7.45 9.05 8.49
C TYR A 210 7.97 8.62 7.11
N GLU A 211 7.88 7.34 6.78
CA GLU A 211 8.27 6.80 5.47
C GLU A 211 7.38 7.38 4.36
N GLN A 212 6.07 7.42 4.56
CA GLN A 212 5.14 7.97 3.57
C GLN A 212 5.33 9.48 3.35
N ALA A 213 5.57 10.25 4.40
CA ALA A 213 5.91 11.67 4.28
C ALA A 213 7.23 11.87 3.52
N ALA A 214 8.22 10.98 3.70
CA ALA A 214 9.48 11.04 2.95
C ALA A 214 9.28 10.68 1.46
N ILE A 215 8.41 9.72 1.16
CA ILE A 215 8.05 9.37 -0.22
C ILE A 215 7.32 10.54 -0.89
N ALA A 216 6.39 11.20 -0.19
CA ALA A 216 5.69 12.38 -0.70
C ALA A 216 6.65 13.57 -0.93
N ALA A 217 7.61 13.79 -0.02
CA ALA A 217 8.64 14.80 -0.20
C ALA A 217 9.54 14.51 -1.41
N PHE A 218 9.88 13.24 -1.63
CA PHE A 218 10.61 12.80 -2.81
C PHE A 218 9.80 13.03 -4.09
N TYR A 219 8.51 12.67 -4.08
CA TYR A 219 7.62 12.92 -5.21
C TYR A 219 7.56 14.41 -5.57
N ARG A 220 7.38 15.30 -4.59
CA ARG A 220 7.35 16.76 -4.79
C ARG A 220 8.67 17.31 -5.37
N GLU A 221 9.79 16.66 -5.12
CA GLU A 221 11.09 17.06 -5.68
C GLU A 221 11.23 16.70 -7.16
N ILE A 222 10.60 15.60 -7.62
CA ILE A 222 10.82 15.04 -8.95
C ILE A 222 9.63 15.23 -9.92
N ALA A 223 8.45 15.61 -9.41
CA ALA A 223 7.24 15.89 -10.21
C ALA A 223 7.30 17.29 -10.83
#